data_356ffd115d122bc9c72a00e20b0b47e8
#
_entry.id   356ffd115d122bc9c72a00e20b0b47e8
#
_cell.length_a   1.000
_cell.length_b   1.000
_cell.length_c   1.000
_cell.angle_alpha   90.00
_cell.angle_beta   90.00
_cell.angle_gamma   90.00
#
_symmetry.space_group_name_H-M   'P 1'
#
loop_
_entity.id
_entity.type
_entity.pdbx_description
1 polymer ?
#
loop_
_entity_poly.entity_id
_entity_poly.type
_entity_poly.pdbx_seq_one_letter_code
_entity_poly.pdbx_strand_id
1 'polypeptide(L)'
;MNYSNIISDFTWSYSRLTAFEHCPYKFFLSYIKPHSERPLFFSDYGTFLHKIIEMRLNGKLCQDELVTFYLTNFRKEVVGAAPNRDIFNSYFEQGLNYLKNMDFPYPTPNAVEHRVDFFIGDKPFTGIIDCVAKDGDNIIILDNKSRALKPRSGRKKPTKSDLELDEYLRQLYLYSIPIQTEFQQYPERLEFNCFRTQQIIPEPFREDALEHAKLWALQTIDTITQNEDWSPKMEYWKCKYLCDHSHQCEYQLMNRG
;
A
#
# COMPACT_ATOMS: atom_id res chain seq x y z
N MET A 1 10.69 -25.34 12.36
CA MET A 1 11.42 -25.58 11.08
C MET A 1 12.11 -24.28 10.71
N ASN A 2 13.39 -24.36 10.38
CA ASN A 2 14.14 -23.17 9.93
C ASN A 2 13.96 -22.95 8.42
N TYR A 3 13.50 -21.77 8.02
CA TYR A 3 13.28 -21.38 6.64
C TYR A 3 14.30 -20.33 6.15
N SER A 4 15.43 -20.20 6.87
CA SER A 4 16.46 -19.18 6.58
C SER A 4 16.97 -19.24 5.13
N ASN A 5 17.09 -20.43 4.54
CA ASN A 5 17.54 -20.57 3.15
C ASN A 5 16.54 -19.99 2.13
N ILE A 6 15.23 -20.09 2.40
CA ILE A 6 14.21 -19.49 1.54
C ILE A 6 14.22 -17.97 1.72
N ILE A 7 14.37 -17.52 2.98
CA ILE A 7 14.34 -16.10 3.34
C ILE A 7 15.57 -15.36 2.81
N SER A 8 16.75 -16.04 2.77
CA SER A 8 18.00 -15.44 2.26
C SER A 8 17.92 -15.02 0.81
N ASP A 9 17.06 -15.68 0.02
CA ASP A 9 16.90 -15.40 -1.42
C ASP A 9 15.84 -14.33 -1.72
N PHE A 10 15.25 -13.73 -0.69
CA PHE A 10 14.20 -12.74 -0.90
C PHE A 10 14.72 -11.41 -1.44
N THR A 11 14.06 -10.91 -2.49
CA THR A 11 14.00 -9.48 -2.77
C THR A 11 12.88 -8.91 -1.90
N TRP A 12 13.20 -7.96 -1.04
CA TRP A 12 12.29 -7.40 -0.07
C TRP A 12 11.37 -6.34 -0.68
N SER A 13 10.27 -6.05 -0.02
CA SER A 13 9.38 -4.94 -0.35
C SER A 13 8.69 -4.46 0.91
N TYR A 14 8.19 -3.22 0.89
CA TYR A 14 7.40 -2.70 2.01
C TYR A 14 6.22 -3.62 2.36
N SER A 15 5.47 -4.08 1.34
CA SER A 15 4.33 -4.98 1.54
C SER A 15 4.73 -6.33 2.17
N ARG A 16 5.91 -6.85 1.84
CA ARG A 16 6.41 -8.09 2.43
C ARG A 16 6.73 -7.92 3.90
N LEU A 17 7.35 -6.80 4.29
CA LEU A 17 7.66 -6.50 5.68
C LEU A 17 6.39 -6.28 6.50
N THR A 18 5.46 -5.47 6.00
CA THR A 18 4.18 -5.21 6.69
C THR A 18 3.28 -6.42 6.77
N ALA A 19 3.34 -7.35 5.81
CA ALA A 19 2.62 -8.62 5.90
C ALA A 19 3.03 -9.42 7.14
N PHE A 20 4.34 -9.47 7.46
CA PHE A 20 4.84 -10.12 8.68
C PHE A 20 4.41 -9.37 9.95
N GLU A 21 4.56 -8.05 9.97
CA GLU A 21 4.13 -7.24 11.12
C GLU A 21 2.63 -7.42 11.42
N HIS A 22 1.80 -7.49 10.37
CA HIS A 22 0.37 -7.68 10.52
C HIS A 22 0.02 -9.09 11.00
N CYS A 23 0.63 -10.12 10.43
CA CYS A 23 0.39 -11.50 10.81
C CYS A 23 1.52 -12.41 10.31
N PRO A 24 2.39 -12.95 11.19
CA PRO A 24 3.45 -13.88 10.78
C PRO A 24 2.92 -15.08 10.00
N TYR A 25 1.74 -15.61 10.36
CA TYR A 25 1.16 -16.75 9.64
C TYR A 25 0.68 -16.38 8.23
N LYS A 26 0.14 -15.16 8.02
CA LYS A 26 -0.15 -14.66 6.67
C LYS A 26 1.13 -14.57 5.84
N PHE A 27 2.19 -14.00 6.39
CA PHE A 27 3.49 -13.95 5.73
C PHE A 27 3.98 -15.35 5.34
N PHE A 28 3.87 -16.33 6.25
CA PHE A 28 4.23 -17.72 6.00
C PHE A 28 3.47 -18.30 4.82
N LEU A 29 2.15 -18.11 4.76
CA LEU A 29 1.29 -18.62 3.69
C LEU A 29 1.51 -17.89 2.35
N SER A 30 1.96 -16.63 2.37
CA SER A 30 2.21 -15.86 1.15
C SER A 30 3.59 -16.12 0.55
N TYR A 31 4.63 -16.31 1.39
CA TYR A 31 6.01 -16.23 0.93
C TYR A 31 6.88 -17.45 1.25
N ILE A 32 6.60 -18.17 2.33
CA ILE A 32 7.39 -19.35 2.73
C ILE A 32 6.79 -20.63 2.15
N LYS A 33 5.49 -20.79 2.30
CA LYS A 33 4.72 -21.92 1.77
C LYS A 33 3.50 -21.39 1.03
N PRO A 34 3.68 -20.86 -0.18
CA PRO A 34 2.63 -20.17 -0.91
C PRO A 34 1.37 -20.99 -1.07
N HIS A 35 0.24 -20.38 -0.74
CA HIS A 35 -1.08 -20.93 -0.88
C HIS A 35 -1.94 -19.99 -1.74
N SER A 36 -3.02 -20.50 -2.32
CA SER A 36 -3.93 -19.70 -3.11
C SER A 36 -4.57 -18.58 -2.28
N GLU A 37 -4.69 -17.41 -2.87
CA GLU A 37 -5.37 -16.27 -2.28
C GLU A 37 -6.83 -16.24 -2.74
N ARG A 38 -7.70 -15.68 -1.90
CA ARG A 38 -9.08 -15.39 -2.27
C ARG A 38 -9.25 -13.92 -2.58
N PRO A 39 -10.17 -13.53 -3.47
CA PRO A 39 -10.48 -12.13 -3.70
C PRO A 39 -11.03 -11.48 -2.42
N LEU A 40 -10.66 -10.22 -2.22
CA LEU A 40 -11.08 -9.41 -1.08
C LEU A 40 -11.66 -8.09 -1.57
N PHE A 41 -12.87 -7.77 -1.15
CA PHE A 41 -13.56 -6.55 -1.56
C PHE A 41 -12.71 -5.29 -1.47
N PHE A 42 -12.03 -5.09 -0.33
CA PHE A 42 -11.23 -3.89 -0.11
C PHE A 42 -9.97 -3.84 -0.97
N SER A 43 -9.33 -4.99 -1.21
CA SER A 43 -8.17 -5.11 -2.09
C SER A 43 -8.56 -4.89 -3.55
N ASP A 44 -9.58 -5.62 -4.02
CA ASP A 44 -10.07 -5.53 -5.39
C ASP A 44 -10.51 -4.09 -5.73
N TYR A 45 -11.26 -3.45 -4.79
CA TYR A 45 -11.66 -2.06 -4.93
C TYR A 45 -10.46 -1.12 -5.04
N GLY A 46 -9.47 -1.27 -4.17
CA GLY A 46 -8.24 -0.47 -4.22
C GLY A 46 -7.52 -0.63 -5.56
N THR A 47 -7.25 -1.87 -5.95
CA THR A 47 -6.58 -2.21 -7.22
C THR A 47 -7.33 -1.65 -8.42
N PHE A 48 -8.66 -1.73 -8.43
CA PHE A 48 -9.46 -1.20 -9.52
C PHE A 48 -9.37 0.32 -9.64
N LEU A 49 -9.43 1.05 -8.52
CA LEU A 49 -9.26 2.52 -8.54
C LEU A 49 -7.84 2.92 -8.96
N HIS A 50 -6.79 2.25 -8.47
CA HIS A 50 -5.41 2.46 -8.92
C HIS A 50 -5.30 2.30 -10.44
N LYS A 51 -5.83 1.21 -11.00
CA LYS A 51 -5.86 0.95 -12.44
C LYS A 51 -6.53 2.10 -13.23
N ILE A 52 -7.64 2.64 -12.76
CA ILE A 52 -8.33 3.75 -13.44
C ILE A 52 -7.48 5.03 -13.37
N ILE A 53 -6.90 5.33 -12.20
CA ILE A 53 -6.01 6.49 -12.02
C ILE A 53 -4.79 6.35 -12.95
N GLU A 54 -4.15 5.19 -12.96
CA GLU A 54 -3.05 4.86 -13.87
C GLU A 54 -3.43 5.09 -15.34
N MET A 55 -4.57 4.55 -15.79
CA MET A 55 -5.06 4.71 -17.16
C MET A 55 -5.31 6.19 -17.50
N ARG A 56 -5.83 6.97 -16.55
CA ARG A 56 -6.04 8.41 -16.72
C ARG A 56 -4.72 9.15 -16.86
N LEU A 57 -3.76 8.89 -15.98
CA LEU A 57 -2.46 9.57 -15.97
C LEU A 57 -1.59 9.20 -17.18
N ASN A 58 -1.73 7.98 -17.70
CA ASN A 58 -1.07 7.51 -18.92
C ASN A 58 -1.83 7.91 -20.21
N GLY A 59 -2.90 8.71 -20.11
CA GLY A 59 -3.68 9.18 -21.27
C GLY A 59 -4.51 8.09 -21.97
N LYS A 60 -4.69 6.91 -21.35
CA LYS A 60 -5.51 5.80 -21.90
C LYS A 60 -7.01 6.02 -21.71
N LEU A 61 -7.39 6.86 -20.74
CA LEU A 61 -8.76 7.32 -20.51
C LEU A 61 -8.77 8.84 -20.36
N CYS A 62 -9.73 9.50 -20.98
CA CYS A 62 -9.99 10.92 -20.73
C CYS A 62 -10.92 11.08 -19.51
N GLN A 63 -11.05 12.31 -18.99
CA GLN A 63 -11.85 12.59 -17.79
C GLN A 63 -13.31 12.13 -17.94
N ASP A 64 -13.90 12.36 -19.11
CA ASP A 64 -15.32 12.05 -19.38
C ASP A 64 -15.59 10.53 -19.45
N GLU A 65 -14.57 9.72 -19.67
CA GLU A 65 -14.68 8.26 -19.77
C GLU A 65 -14.57 7.55 -18.42
N LEU A 66 -13.97 8.18 -17.39
CA LEU A 66 -13.67 7.55 -16.11
C LEU A 66 -14.90 6.94 -15.44
N VAL A 67 -15.99 7.71 -15.39
CA VAL A 67 -17.25 7.27 -14.77
C VAL A 67 -17.86 6.11 -15.54
N THR A 68 -17.92 6.18 -16.86
CA THR A 68 -18.46 5.11 -17.69
C THR A 68 -17.64 3.84 -17.55
N PHE A 69 -16.30 3.96 -17.56
CA PHE A 69 -15.41 2.83 -17.38
C PHE A 69 -15.59 2.18 -16.00
N TYR A 70 -15.70 2.99 -14.94
CA TYR A 70 -15.93 2.51 -13.57
C TYR A 70 -17.25 1.74 -13.47
N LEU A 71 -18.36 2.32 -13.92
CA LEU A 71 -19.68 1.68 -13.85
C LEU A 71 -19.75 0.36 -14.63
N THR A 72 -19.13 0.34 -15.82
CA THR A 72 -19.15 -0.85 -16.69
C THR A 72 -18.32 -2.01 -16.13
N ASN A 73 -17.21 -1.71 -15.46
CA ASN A 73 -16.24 -2.73 -15.06
C ASN A 73 -16.26 -3.06 -13.57
N PHE A 74 -16.91 -2.26 -12.72
CA PHE A 74 -16.86 -2.43 -11.26
C PHE A 74 -17.14 -3.87 -10.80
N ARG A 75 -18.24 -4.48 -11.28
CA ARG A 75 -18.62 -5.84 -10.88
C ARG A 75 -17.71 -6.94 -11.44
N LYS A 76 -16.93 -6.65 -12.46
CA LYS A 76 -15.96 -7.59 -13.04
C LYS A 76 -14.64 -7.55 -12.30
N GLU A 77 -14.25 -6.38 -11.83
CA GLU A 77 -12.96 -6.13 -11.19
C GLU A 77 -13.06 -6.28 -9.65
N VAL A 78 -14.18 -5.91 -9.05
CA VAL A 78 -14.42 -6.03 -7.61
C VAL A 78 -15.29 -7.25 -7.34
N VAL A 79 -14.65 -8.41 -7.23
CA VAL A 79 -15.33 -9.72 -7.08
C VAL A 79 -15.42 -10.20 -5.63
N GLY A 80 -14.55 -9.69 -4.75
CA GLY A 80 -14.58 -9.98 -3.33
C GLY A 80 -15.88 -9.50 -2.67
N ALA A 81 -16.41 -10.29 -1.74
CA ALA A 81 -17.65 -9.95 -1.04
C ALA A 81 -17.43 -8.83 0.00
N ALA A 82 -18.20 -7.76 -0.10
CA ALA A 82 -18.23 -6.72 0.93
C ALA A 82 -18.81 -7.27 2.25
N PRO A 83 -18.41 -6.72 3.40
CA PRO A 83 -18.95 -7.16 4.70
C PRO A 83 -20.48 -7.04 4.82
N ASN A 84 -21.06 -6.02 4.23
CA ASN A 84 -22.49 -5.77 4.13
C ASN A 84 -22.82 -4.80 2.99
N ARG A 85 -24.11 -4.59 2.73
CA ARG A 85 -24.59 -3.71 1.65
C ARG A 85 -24.22 -2.24 1.86
N ASP A 86 -24.21 -1.76 3.08
CA ASP A 86 -23.92 -0.36 3.39
C ASP A 86 -22.44 -0.04 3.08
N ILE A 87 -21.52 -0.93 3.46
CA ILE A 87 -20.11 -0.81 3.13
C ILE A 87 -19.92 -0.85 1.61
N PHE A 88 -20.59 -1.80 0.92
CA PHE A 88 -20.53 -1.88 -0.54
C PHE A 88 -20.97 -0.55 -1.18
N ASN A 89 -22.15 -0.06 -0.81
CA ASN A 89 -22.70 1.18 -1.36
C ASN A 89 -21.79 2.37 -1.05
N SER A 90 -21.31 2.49 0.18
CA SER A 90 -20.40 3.58 0.60
C SER A 90 -19.12 3.60 -0.23
N TYR A 91 -18.47 2.46 -0.45
CA TYR A 91 -17.25 2.39 -1.26
C TYR A 91 -17.53 2.68 -2.73
N PHE A 92 -18.60 2.11 -3.26
CA PHE A 92 -19.02 2.35 -4.64
C PHE A 92 -19.27 3.85 -4.91
N GLU A 93 -20.06 4.51 -4.06
CA GLU A 93 -20.35 5.94 -4.20
C GLU A 93 -19.12 6.83 -4.01
N GLN A 94 -18.23 6.49 -3.06
CA GLN A 94 -16.99 7.23 -2.84
C GLN A 94 -16.07 7.16 -4.06
N GLY A 95 -15.90 5.98 -4.67
CA GLY A 95 -15.12 5.82 -5.90
C GLY A 95 -15.73 6.57 -7.07
N LEU A 96 -17.06 6.46 -7.24
CA LEU A 96 -17.79 7.18 -8.28
C LEU A 96 -17.63 8.70 -8.13
N ASN A 97 -17.79 9.23 -6.92
CA ASN A 97 -17.65 10.65 -6.64
C ASN A 97 -16.22 11.15 -6.83
N TYR A 98 -15.21 10.34 -6.44
CA TYR A 98 -13.82 10.68 -6.71
C TYR A 98 -13.57 10.82 -8.21
N LEU A 99 -13.99 9.86 -9.02
CA LEU A 99 -13.75 9.87 -10.47
C LEU A 99 -14.51 10.97 -11.20
N LYS A 100 -15.72 11.33 -10.73
CA LYS A 100 -16.47 12.48 -11.26
C LYS A 100 -15.74 13.80 -11.05
N ASN A 101 -15.09 13.95 -9.90
CA ASN A 101 -14.45 15.19 -9.45
C ASN A 101 -12.92 15.07 -9.42
N MET A 102 -12.37 14.09 -10.13
CA MET A 102 -10.93 13.84 -10.09
C MET A 102 -10.17 15.04 -10.63
N ASP A 103 -9.60 15.79 -9.69
CA ASP A 103 -8.64 16.86 -9.95
C ASP A 103 -7.28 16.38 -9.43
N PHE A 104 -6.56 15.66 -10.29
CA PHE A 104 -5.24 15.15 -9.94
C PHE A 104 -4.24 16.29 -9.99
N PRO A 105 -3.48 16.57 -8.93
CA PRO A 105 -2.65 17.77 -8.81
C PRO A 105 -1.50 17.79 -9.82
N TYR A 106 -1.17 16.65 -10.42
CA TYR A 106 -0.07 16.48 -11.37
C TYR A 106 -0.58 15.82 -12.65
N PRO A 107 -1.28 16.57 -13.53
CA PRO A 107 -1.94 16.01 -14.73
C PRO A 107 -0.93 15.42 -15.74
N THR A 108 0.32 15.83 -15.67
CA THR A 108 1.43 15.27 -16.46
C THR A 108 2.53 14.82 -15.52
N PRO A 109 2.42 13.62 -14.93
CA PRO A 109 3.45 13.09 -14.04
C PRO A 109 4.73 12.75 -14.81
N ASN A 110 5.85 12.72 -14.09
CA ASN A 110 7.13 12.30 -14.64
C ASN A 110 7.17 10.78 -14.89
N ALA A 111 6.57 10.01 -13.99
CA ALA A 111 6.37 8.58 -14.14
C ALA A 111 5.11 8.10 -13.39
N VAL A 112 4.46 7.07 -13.91
CA VAL A 112 3.28 6.41 -13.33
C VAL A 112 3.55 4.91 -13.25
N GLU A 113 3.18 4.27 -12.14
CA GLU A 113 3.50 2.86 -11.85
C GLU A 113 5.00 2.57 -12.05
N HIS A 114 5.82 3.47 -11.49
CA HIS A 114 7.27 3.45 -11.67
C HIS A 114 7.90 2.32 -10.85
N ARG A 115 8.37 1.28 -11.55
CA ARG A 115 9.05 0.17 -10.91
C ARG A 115 10.47 0.56 -10.51
N VAL A 116 10.83 0.23 -9.28
CA VAL A 116 12.14 0.52 -8.71
C VAL A 116 12.75 -0.71 -8.06
N ASP A 117 14.06 -0.89 -8.25
CA ASP A 117 14.87 -1.88 -7.55
C ASP A 117 16.05 -1.14 -6.89
N PHE A 118 16.29 -1.41 -5.62
CA PHE A 118 17.28 -0.69 -4.82
C PHE A 118 17.81 -1.55 -3.67
N PHE A 119 18.74 -1.02 -2.88
CA PHE A 119 19.30 -1.71 -1.73
C PHE A 119 19.14 -0.89 -0.46
N ILE A 120 18.91 -1.59 0.67
CA ILE A 120 19.03 -1.03 2.01
C ILE A 120 20.11 -1.85 2.73
N GLY A 121 21.30 -1.27 2.91
CA GLY A 121 22.49 -2.03 3.29
C GLY A 121 22.82 -3.05 2.19
N ASP A 122 22.90 -4.33 2.55
CA ASP A 122 23.13 -5.46 1.65
C ASP A 122 21.84 -6.14 1.15
N LYS A 123 20.67 -5.69 1.59
CA LYS A 123 19.39 -6.31 1.27
C LYS A 123 18.79 -5.73 -0.01
N PRO A 124 18.46 -6.56 -1.02
CA PRO A 124 17.78 -6.11 -2.22
C PRO A 124 16.31 -5.82 -1.95
N PHE A 125 15.83 -4.71 -2.50
CA PHE A 125 14.43 -4.26 -2.43
C PHE A 125 13.85 -4.00 -3.79
N THR A 126 12.54 -4.19 -3.91
CA THR A 126 11.75 -3.81 -5.08
C THR A 126 10.47 -3.10 -4.66
N GLY A 127 9.94 -2.28 -5.53
CA GLY A 127 8.66 -1.61 -5.32
C GLY A 127 8.09 -1.00 -6.59
N ILE A 128 6.88 -0.48 -6.47
CA ILE A 128 6.22 0.29 -7.51
C ILE A 128 5.74 1.59 -6.86
N ILE A 129 6.13 2.71 -7.45
CA ILE A 129 5.71 4.05 -7.03
C ILE A 129 4.54 4.45 -7.91
N ASP A 130 3.38 4.71 -7.34
CA ASP A 130 2.15 4.99 -8.10
C ASP A 130 2.34 6.20 -9.02
N CYS A 131 2.96 7.27 -8.50
CA CYS A 131 3.23 8.47 -9.27
C CYS A 131 4.49 9.19 -8.79
N VAL A 132 5.37 9.51 -9.71
CA VAL A 132 6.47 10.46 -9.52
C VAL A 132 6.13 11.72 -10.30
N ALA A 133 6.00 12.85 -9.62
CA ALA A 133 5.60 14.11 -10.22
C ALA A 133 6.67 15.18 -9.98
N LYS A 134 6.56 16.30 -10.69
CA LYS A 134 7.36 17.50 -10.50
C LYS A 134 6.49 18.71 -10.20
N ASP A 135 6.97 19.54 -9.27
CA ASP A 135 6.43 20.86 -8.98
C ASP A 135 7.60 21.85 -9.10
N GLY A 136 7.73 22.49 -10.28
CA GLY A 136 8.96 23.17 -10.67
C GLY A 136 10.13 22.18 -10.76
N ASP A 137 11.20 22.45 -10.00
CA ASP A 137 12.38 21.57 -9.91
C ASP A 137 12.24 20.49 -8.83
N ASN A 138 11.19 20.55 -8.02
CA ASN A 138 10.99 19.65 -6.88
C ASN A 138 10.35 18.34 -7.31
N ILE A 139 10.87 17.24 -6.76
CA ILE A 139 10.31 15.90 -6.96
C ILE A 139 9.28 15.61 -5.88
N ILE A 140 8.16 15.00 -6.29
CA ILE A 140 7.08 14.57 -5.42
C ILE A 140 6.87 13.07 -5.64
N ILE A 141 6.80 12.31 -4.55
CA ILE A 141 6.34 10.93 -4.58
C ILE A 141 4.90 10.92 -4.09
N LEU A 142 3.98 10.39 -4.91
CA LEU A 142 2.58 10.29 -4.56
C LEU A 142 2.15 8.82 -4.62
N ASP A 143 1.42 8.40 -3.60
CA ASP A 143 0.85 7.06 -3.47
C ASP A 143 -0.67 7.15 -3.27
N ASN A 144 -1.40 6.36 -4.04
CA ASN A 144 -2.86 6.32 -3.99
C ASN A 144 -3.35 5.40 -2.88
N LYS A 145 -4.27 5.86 -2.05
CA LYS A 145 -4.81 5.06 -0.94
C LYS A 145 -6.33 4.96 -0.97
N SER A 146 -6.82 3.73 -0.93
CA SER A 146 -8.24 3.46 -0.66
C SER A 146 -8.62 3.67 0.82
N ARG A 147 -7.62 3.82 1.69
CA ARG A 147 -7.81 4.10 3.10
C ARG A 147 -7.99 5.59 3.34
N ALA A 148 -8.91 5.95 4.23
CA ALA A 148 -9.10 7.32 4.66
C ALA A 148 -8.06 7.68 5.74
N LEU A 149 -6.84 8.00 5.32
CA LEU A 149 -5.82 8.53 6.21
C LEU A 149 -6.22 9.94 6.68
N LYS A 150 -5.65 10.39 7.77
CA LYS A 150 -5.87 11.73 8.31
C LYS A 150 -4.58 12.53 8.23
N PRO A 151 -4.65 13.83 7.91
CA PRO A 151 -3.51 14.71 8.03
C PRO A 151 -2.96 14.72 9.44
N ARG A 152 -1.69 15.05 9.60
CA ARG A 152 -1.02 15.13 10.89
C ARG A 152 -1.72 16.10 11.83
N SER A 153 -1.92 15.67 13.07
CA SER A 153 -2.73 16.42 14.04
C SER A 153 -2.08 17.71 14.56
N GLY A 154 -0.77 17.89 14.37
CA GLY A 154 0.01 19.00 14.91
C GLY A 154 0.16 19.02 16.45
N ARG A 155 -0.30 17.96 17.15
CA ARG A 155 -0.20 17.87 18.62
C ARG A 155 1.22 17.51 19.05
N LYS A 156 1.65 17.98 20.24
CA LYS A 156 2.97 17.64 20.81
C LYS A 156 3.16 16.13 21.01
N LYS A 157 2.11 15.40 21.38
CA LYS A 157 2.12 13.93 21.46
C LYS A 157 1.39 13.37 20.24
N PRO A 158 2.01 12.45 19.49
CA PRO A 158 1.38 11.81 18.35
C PRO A 158 0.04 11.16 18.77
N THR A 159 -0.97 11.37 17.94
CA THR A 159 -2.25 10.67 18.07
C THR A 159 -2.17 9.29 17.41
N LYS A 160 -3.17 8.45 17.60
CA LYS A 160 -3.25 7.16 16.89
C LYS A 160 -3.26 7.34 15.37
N SER A 161 -3.88 8.42 14.86
CA SER A 161 -3.86 8.72 13.43
C SER A 161 -2.49 9.18 12.93
N ASP A 162 -1.72 9.89 13.76
CA ASP A 162 -0.35 10.29 13.41
C ASP A 162 0.56 9.06 13.31
N LEU A 163 0.43 8.12 14.26
CA LEU A 163 1.20 6.87 14.23
C LEU A 163 0.83 6.01 13.01
N GLU A 164 -0.46 5.97 12.66
CA GLU A 164 -0.92 5.29 11.45
C GLU A 164 -0.33 5.93 10.19
N LEU A 165 -0.31 7.26 10.10
CA LEU A 165 0.30 7.99 8.99
C LEU A 165 1.80 7.69 8.90
N ASP A 166 2.51 7.66 10.04
CA ASP A 166 3.94 7.30 10.09
C ASP A 166 4.20 5.88 9.58
N GLU A 167 3.33 4.91 9.87
CA GLU A 167 3.43 3.56 9.32
C GLU A 167 3.37 3.55 7.79
N TYR A 168 2.43 4.29 7.18
CA TYR A 168 2.31 4.38 5.73
C TYR A 168 3.47 5.17 5.09
N LEU A 169 3.95 6.22 5.75
CA LEU A 169 5.07 7.03 5.28
C LEU A 169 6.37 6.23 5.13
N ARG A 170 6.58 5.17 5.91
CA ARG A 170 7.75 4.28 5.75
C ARG A 170 7.90 3.81 4.30
N GLN A 171 6.79 3.47 3.61
CA GLN A 171 6.81 3.07 2.20
C GLN A 171 7.44 4.17 1.33
N LEU A 172 6.94 5.39 1.46
CA LEU A 172 7.38 6.52 0.64
C LEU A 172 8.81 6.95 0.97
N TYR A 173 9.22 6.87 2.24
CA TYR A 173 10.61 7.07 2.64
C TYR A 173 11.53 6.04 2.00
N LEU A 174 11.18 4.75 1.98
CA LEU A 174 12.00 3.74 1.31
C LEU A 174 12.09 3.99 -0.20
N TYR A 175 11.00 4.43 -0.82
CA TYR A 175 10.98 4.80 -2.23
C TYR A 175 11.80 6.06 -2.55
N SER A 176 12.08 6.91 -1.58
CA SER A 176 12.95 8.07 -1.74
C SER A 176 14.41 7.69 -2.06
N ILE A 177 14.83 6.45 -1.73
CA ILE A 177 16.19 5.96 -2.01
C ILE A 177 16.44 5.85 -3.52
N PRO A 178 15.66 5.07 -4.31
CA PRO A 178 15.84 5.01 -5.74
C PRO A 178 15.57 6.36 -6.43
N ILE A 179 14.64 7.16 -5.93
CA ILE A 179 14.37 8.50 -6.49
C ILE A 179 15.58 9.42 -6.33
N GLN A 180 16.25 9.42 -5.18
CA GLN A 180 17.48 10.17 -4.96
C GLN A 180 18.59 9.72 -5.94
N THR A 181 18.67 8.43 -6.22
CA THR A 181 19.66 7.89 -7.17
C THR A 181 19.33 8.30 -8.61
N GLU A 182 18.06 8.26 -9.01
CA GLU A 182 17.62 8.56 -10.37
C GLU A 182 17.66 10.06 -10.69
N PHE A 183 17.18 10.89 -9.76
CA PHE A 183 17.02 12.33 -9.96
C PHE A 183 18.15 13.17 -9.32
N GLN A 184 19.12 12.53 -8.65
CA GLN A 184 20.20 13.17 -7.91
C GLN A 184 19.74 14.15 -6.82
N GLN A 185 18.49 13.97 -6.36
CA GLN A 185 17.89 14.73 -5.26
C GLN A 185 16.82 13.90 -4.55
N TYR A 186 16.62 14.15 -3.26
CA TYR A 186 15.49 13.61 -2.53
C TYR A 186 14.18 14.28 -2.96
N PRO A 187 13.04 13.59 -2.81
CA PRO A 187 11.76 14.27 -3.00
C PRO A 187 11.60 15.41 -1.98
N GLU A 188 10.94 16.49 -2.38
CA GLU A 188 10.58 17.57 -1.44
C GLU A 188 9.41 17.15 -0.56
N ARG A 189 8.44 16.45 -1.15
CA ARG A 189 7.21 16.00 -0.48
C ARG A 189 6.90 14.55 -0.79
N LEU A 190 6.29 13.91 0.21
CA LEU A 190 5.70 12.58 0.14
C LEU A 190 4.19 12.76 0.30
N GLU A 191 3.39 12.30 -0.65
CA GLU A 191 1.97 12.59 -0.67
C GLU A 191 1.12 11.33 -0.75
N PHE A 192 -0.01 11.33 -0.03
CA PHE A 192 -1.04 10.32 -0.18
C PHE A 192 -2.27 10.92 -0.87
N ASN A 193 -2.67 10.33 -1.99
CA ASN A 193 -3.96 10.60 -2.61
C ASN A 193 -5.01 9.65 -2.02
N CYS A 194 -5.74 10.12 -1.03
CA CYS A 194 -6.82 9.37 -0.38
C CYS A 194 -8.10 9.50 -1.19
N PHE A 195 -8.27 8.70 -2.24
CA PHE A 195 -9.36 8.88 -3.21
C PHE A 195 -10.76 8.70 -2.59
N ARG A 196 -10.94 7.93 -1.51
CA ARG A 196 -12.24 7.82 -0.82
C ARG A 196 -12.68 9.10 -0.12
N THR A 197 -11.73 9.88 0.39
CA THR A 197 -11.99 11.16 1.06
C THR A 197 -11.74 12.36 0.17
N GLN A 198 -11.29 12.14 -1.07
CA GLN A 198 -10.91 13.18 -2.04
C GLN A 198 -9.91 14.17 -1.45
N GLN A 199 -8.91 13.65 -0.73
CA GLN A 199 -7.94 14.45 0.01
C GLN A 199 -6.52 14.05 -0.36
N ILE A 200 -5.69 15.03 -0.69
CA ILE A 200 -4.23 14.89 -0.73
C ILE A 200 -3.67 15.21 0.65
N ILE A 201 -2.81 14.34 1.15
CA ILE A 201 -2.10 14.52 2.42
C ILE A 201 -0.62 14.67 2.11
N PRO A 202 -0.09 15.91 2.09
CA PRO A 202 1.33 16.16 1.88
C PRO A 202 2.09 16.07 3.22
N GLU A 203 3.27 15.43 3.17
CA GLU A 203 4.24 15.43 4.25
C GLU A 203 5.61 15.86 3.70
N PRO A 204 6.32 16.78 4.35
CA PRO A 204 7.64 17.16 3.90
C PRO A 204 8.60 15.97 4.06
N PHE A 205 9.54 15.84 3.12
CA PHE A 205 10.61 14.86 3.26
C PHE A 205 11.53 15.24 4.43
N ARG A 206 11.98 14.23 5.19
CA ARG A 206 12.91 14.39 6.30
C ARG A 206 13.92 13.25 6.31
N GLU A 207 15.19 13.60 6.35
CA GLU A 207 16.29 12.61 6.35
C GLU A 207 16.27 11.71 7.60
N ASP A 208 15.95 12.27 8.78
CA ASP A 208 15.84 11.49 10.01
C ASP A 208 14.75 10.41 9.93
N ALA A 209 13.63 10.73 9.29
CA ALA A 209 12.54 9.77 9.08
C ALA A 209 12.90 8.70 8.03
N LEU A 210 13.69 9.03 7.01
CA LEU A 210 14.25 8.05 6.09
C LEU A 210 15.17 7.06 6.82
N GLU A 211 16.07 7.55 7.68
CA GLU A 211 16.96 6.67 8.46
C GLU A 211 16.17 5.76 9.41
N HIS A 212 15.11 6.26 10.03
CA HIS A 212 14.20 5.44 10.84
C HIS A 212 13.49 4.38 10.00
N ALA A 213 13.05 4.71 8.77
CA ALA A 213 12.41 3.74 7.88
C ALA A 213 13.38 2.63 7.43
N LYS A 214 14.64 2.98 7.12
CA LYS A 214 15.70 2.02 6.81
C LYS A 214 15.98 1.08 7.98
N LEU A 215 16.14 1.66 9.17
CA LEU A 215 16.38 0.89 10.40
C LEU A 215 15.22 -0.07 10.70
N TRP A 216 13.98 0.42 10.61
CA TRP A 216 12.79 -0.41 10.72
C TRP A 216 12.79 -1.58 9.73
N ALA A 217 13.13 -1.32 8.47
CA ALA A 217 13.15 -2.35 7.44
C ALA A 217 14.19 -3.45 7.75
N LEU A 218 15.42 -3.06 8.11
CA LEU A 218 16.48 -4.01 8.47
C LEU A 218 16.14 -4.80 9.72
N GLN A 219 15.63 -4.15 10.78
CA GLN A 219 15.21 -4.83 12.01
C GLN A 219 14.06 -5.81 11.77
N THR A 220 13.11 -5.46 10.89
CA THR A 220 12.02 -6.37 10.52
C THR A 220 12.56 -7.57 9.75
N ILE A 221 13.51 -7.38 8.83
CA ILE A 221 14.18 -8.46 8.10
C ILE A 221 14.89 -9.41 9.09
N ASP A 222 15.66 -8.86 10.03
CA ASP A 222 16.35 -9.65 11.04
C ASP A 222 15.37 -10.46 11.87
N THR A 223 14.26 -9.84 12.28
CA THR A 223 13.18 -10.51 13.02
C THR A 223 12.58 -11.65 12.19
N ILE A 224 12.30 -11.46 10.91
CA ILE A 224 11.76 -12.49 10.02
C ILE A 224 12.78 -13.63 9.85
N THR A 225 14.05 -13.29 9.66
CA THR A 225 15.12 -14.28 9.42
C THR A 225 15.35 -15.20 10.63
N GLN A 226 15.19 -14.64 11.84
CA GLN A 226 15.35 -15.38 13.10
C GLN A 226 14.06 -16.02 13.61
N ASN A 227 12.93 -15.79 12.89
CA ASN A 227 11.62 -16.22 13.36
C ASN A 227 11.44 -17.74 13.26
N GLU A 228 11.08 -18.36 14.37
CA GLU A 228 10.72 -19.78 14.45
C GLU A 228 9.22 -20.00 14.74
N ASP A 229 8.53 -18.96 15.22
CA ASP A 229 7.10 -18.98 15.55
C ASP A 229 6.28 -18.18 14.53
N TRP A 230 5.56 -18.88 13.68
CA TRP A 230 4.68 -18.32 12.67
C TRP A 230 3.24 -18.18 13.15
N SER A 231 2.99 -18.19 14.46
CA SER A 231 1.64 -18.06 15.03
C SER A 231 0.95 -16.79 14.57
N PRO A 232 -0.37 -16.83 14.24
CA PRO A 232 -1.08 -15.70 13.73
C PRO A 232 -1.39 -14.64 14.79
N LYS A 233 -1.45 -13.38 14.35
CA LYS A 233 -2.09 -12.31 15.12
C LYS A 233 -3.58 -12.31 14.81
N MET A 234 -4.39 -12.93 15.69
CA MET A 234 -5.82 -13.11 15.45
C MET A 234 -6.62 -11.84 15.78
N GLU A 235 -7.16 -11.19 14.75
CA GLU A 235 -8.17 -10.13 14.87
C GLU A 235 -9.35 -10.48 13.97
N TYR A 236 -10.53 -10.74 14.57
CA TYR A 236 -11.71 -11.23 13.85
C TYR A 236 -12.01 -10.46 12.56
N TRP A 237 -12.06 -9.13 12.62
CA TRP A 237 -12.34 -8.29 11.45
C TRP A 237 -11.28 -8.41 10.37
N LYS A 238 -10.00 -8.33 10.74
CA LYS A 238 -8.89 -8.45 9.79
C LYS A 238 -8.85 -9.85 9.17
N CYS A 239 -8.99 -10.89 9.98
CA CYS A 239 -9.00 -12.27 9.49
C CYS A 239 -10.16 -12.52 8.52
N LYS A 240 -11.35 -11.99 8.81
CA LYS A 240 -12.55 -12.23 8.01
C LYS A 240 -12.59 -11.44 6.71
N TYR A 241 -12.17 -10.17 6.72
CA TYR A 241 -12.42 -9.24 5.61
C TYR A 241 -11.15 -8.70 4.93
N LEU A 242 -9.96 -8.84 5.57
CA LEU A 242 -8.71 -8.28 5.08
C LEU A 242 -7.61 -9.35 4.88
N CYS A 243 -7.88 -10.62 5.18
CA CYS A 243 -6.93 -11.70 4.98
C CYS A 243 -7.36 -12.59 3.80
N ASP A 244 -6.57 -12.57 2.75
CA ASP A 244 -6.72 -13.37 1.54
C ASP A 244 -6.52 -14.88 1.77
N HIS A 245 -5.77 -15.26 2.80
CA HIS A 245 -5.56 -16.66 3.21
C HIS A 245 -6.54 -17.17 4.28
N SER A 246 -7.54 -16.38 4.67
CA SER A 246 -8.42 -16.76 5.79
C SER A 246 -9.19 -18.06 5.56
N HIS A 247 -9.46 -18.45 4.31
CA HIS A 247 -10.15 -19.67 3.95
C HIS A 247 -9.30 -20.95 4.16
N GLN A 248 -7.98 -20.80 4.23
CA GLN A 248 -7.00 -21.87 4.42
C GLN A 248 -6.25 -21.74 5.76
N CYS A 249 -6.55 -20.72 6.56
CA CYS A 249 -5.93 -20.48 7.84
C CYS A 249 -6.41 -21.55 8.87
N GLU A 250 -5.54 -22.46 9.24
CA GLU A 250 -5.83 -23.53 10.20
C GLU A 250 -6.36 -22.99 11.53
N TYR A 251 -5.79 -21.89 12.01
CA TYR A 251 -6.21 -21.24 13.25
C TYR A 251 -7.62 -20.62 13.17
N GLN A 252 -8.02 -20.14 12.01
CA GLN A 252 -9.37 -19.61 11.83
C GLN A 252 -10.40 -20.74 11.67
N LEU A 253 -10.04 -21.85 11.05
CA LEU A 253 -10.89 -23.01 10.91
C LEU A 253 -11.19 -23.67 12.25
N MET A 254 -10.19 -23.75 13.15
CA MET A 254 -10.34 -24.29 14.51
C MET A 254 -11.32 -23.48 15.38
N ASN A 255 -11.46 -22.16 15.14
CA ASN A 255 -12.35 -21.28 15.90
C ASN A 255 -13.78 -21.21 15.33
N ARG A 256 -14.13 -22.03 14.35
CA ARG A 256 -15.48 -22.12 13.76
C ARG A 256 -16.31 -23.29 14.32
N GLY A 257 -15.74 -24.02 15.30
CA GLY A 257 -16.40 -25.14 16.00
C GLY A 257 -17.23 -24.71 17.19
#